data_e363929504b1f0db368d34d850deea67
#
_entry.id   e363929504b1f0db368d34d850deea67
#
_cell.length_a   1.000
_cell.length_b   1.000
_cell.length_c   1.000
_cell.angle_alpha   90.00
_cell.angle_beta   90.00
_cell.angle_gamma   90.00
#
_symmetry.space_group_name_H-M   'P 1'
#
loop_
_entity.id
_entity.type
_entity.pdbx_description
1 polymer ?
#
loop_
_entity_poly.entity_id
_entity_poly.type
_entity_poly.pdbx_seq_one_letter_code
_entity_poly.pdbx_strand_id
1 'polypeptide(L)'
;FTFLHRVDEVEFNIEDGRWQSALALALTLPDICGGIAFPEIVKRYRDGRVILDRQKNPSRDVGTQYIRWFDEYAGKFFKVSPRDPSPYISGERCWQLRCEYLHQNKGFLNDEEEEGTRFHLGVNCGTSLCQLDSSSRQDGVTDIRIDIEQFCRRMCQAARSYYHSVYQEKKFQLYNTPVLDFIESGQRKKADFLVVILCRDEEYGRGLYQAVNRIPVHI
;
A
#
# COMPACT_ATOMS: atom_id res chain seq x y z
N PHE A 1 1.79 -15.71 -4.27
CA PHE A 1 1.46 -14.29 -4.50
C PHE A 1 2.69 -13.52 -4.91
N THR A 2 2.64 -12.84 -6.04
CA THR A 2 3.69 -11.94 -6.51
C THR A 2 3.42 -10.52 -6.03
N PHE A 3 4.40 -9.62 -6.21
CA PHE A 3 4.19 -8.20 -5.94
C PHE A 3 3.01 -7.63 -6.74
N LEU A 4 2.90 -7.97 -8.03
CA LEU A 4 1.79 -7.50 -8.85
C LEU A 4 0.42 -7.99 -8.37
N HIS A 5 0.32 -9.23 -7.89
CA HIS A 5 -0.92 -9.72 -7.28
C HIS A 5 -1.35 -8.88 -6.07
N ARG A 6 -0.40 -8.33 -5.29
CA ARG A 6 -0.75 -7.39 -4.20
C ARG A 6 -1.35 -6.10 -4.73
N VAL A 7 -0.84 -5.62 -5.85
CA VAL A 7 -1.39 -4.43 -6.51
C VAL A 7 -2.78 -4.73 -7.05
N ASP A 8 -2.97 -5.89 -7.69
CA ASP A 8 -4.28 -6.34 -8.17
C ASP A 8 -5.29 -6.47 -7.02
N GLU A 9 -4.88 -6.99 -5.86
CA GLU A 9 -5.75 -7.10 -4.69
C GLU A 9 -6.25 -5.73 -4.19
N VAL A 10 -5.46 -4.67 -4.31
CA VAL A 10 -5.94 -3.32 -4.00
C VAL A 10 -7.06 -2.94 -4.95
N GLU A 11 -6.88 -3.14 -6.26
CA GLU A 11 -7.86 -2.80 -7.30
C GLU A 11 -9.14 -3.62 -7.14
N PHE A 12 -9.04 -4.91 -6.88
CA PHE A 12 -10.19 -5.77 -6.60
C PHE A 12 -10.98 -5.33 -5.36
N ASN A 13 -10.29 -4.94 -4.28
CA ASN A 13 -10.98 -4.42 -3.11
C ASN A 13 -11.71 -3.10 -3.39
N ILE A 14 -11.19 -2.26 -4.27
CA ILE A 14 -11.86 -1.04 -4.73
C ILE A 14 -13.14 -1.41 -5.49
N GLU A 15 -13.06 -2.33 -6.46
CA GLU A 15 -14.18 -2.77 -7.27
C GLU A 15 -15.29 -3.42 -6.44
N ASP A 16 -14.91 -4.15 -5.42
CA ASP A 16 -15.83 -4.77 -4.46
C ASP A 16 -16.39 -3.78 -3.40
N GLY A 17 -15.97 -2.50 -3.41
CA GLY A 17 -16.38 -1.51 -2.41
C GLY A 17 -15.76 -1.73 -1.03
N ARG A 18 -14.68 -2.49 -0.92
CA ARG A 18 -13.98 -2.78 0.35
C ARG A 18 -12.91 -1.74 0.63
N TRP A 19 -13.34 -0.51 0.80
CA TRP A 19 -12.48 0.66 0.88
C TRP A 19 -11.39 0.59 1.94
N GLN A 20 -11.73 0.07 3.12
CA GLN A 20 -10.77 -0.06 4.22
C GLN A 20 -9.66 -1.07 3.89
N SER A 21 -10.02 -2.22 3.31
CA SER A 21 -9.06 -3.23 2.89
C SER A 21 -8.18 -2.73 1.75
N ALA A 22 -8.76 -2.02 0.78
CA ALA A 22 -8.03 -1.40 -0.32
C ALA A 22 -6.99 -0.42 0.21
N LEU A 23 -7.38 0.48 1.11
CA LEU A 23 -6.47 1.47 1.70
C LEU A 23 -5.35 0.81 2.51
N ALA A 24 -5.71 -0.16 3.36
CA ALA A 24 -4.73 -0.90 4.15
C ALA A 24 -3.64 -1.54 3.27
N LEU A 25 -4.06 -2.23 2.21
CA LEU A 25 -3.12 -2.86 1.27
C LEU A 25 -2.32 -1.84 0.48
N ALA A 26 -2.94 -0.77 -0.02
CA ALA A 26 -2.26 0.29 -0.77
C ALA A 26 -1.15 0.94 0.05
N LEU A 27 -1.40 1.21 1.34
CA LEU A 27 -0.42 1.79 2.25
C LEU A 27 0.76 0.85 2.56
N THR A 28 0.70 -0.44 2.22
CA THR A 28 1.84 -1.36 2.35
C THR A 28 2.75 -1.38 1.11
N LEU A 29 2.28 -0.92 -0.04
CA LEU A 29 3.07 -0.98 -1.28
C LEU A 29 4.39 -0.18 -1.19
N PRO A 30 4.42 1.04 -0.62
CA PRO A 30 5.68 1.75 -0.42
C PRO A 30 6.65 1.08 0.54
N ASP A 31 6.20 0.27 1.52
CA ASP A 31 7.07 -0.52 2.39
C ASP A 31 7.92 -1.52 1.58
N ILE A 32 7.27 -2.19 0.62
CA ILE A 32 7.91 -3.18 -0.25
C ILE A 32 8.84 -2.46 -1.24
N CYS A 33 8.30 -1.49 -1.94
CA CYS A 33 9.05 -0.78 -2.97
C CYS A 33 10.25 -0.01 -2.39
N GLY A 34 10.07 0.63 -1.23
CA GLY A 34 11.13 1.35 -0.54
C GLY A 34 12.26 0.43 -0.09
N GLY A 35 11.91 -0.75 0.42
CA GLY A 35 12.93 -1.75 0.79
C GLY A 35 13.72 -2.29 -0.40
N ILE A 36 13.09 -2.37 -1.57
CA ILE A 36 13.75 -2.79 -2.82
C ILE A 36 14.58 -1.65 -3.40
N ALA A 37 14.05 -0.42 -3.33
CA ALA A 37 14.74 0.75 -3.89
C ALA A 37 16.00 1.12 -3.11
N PHE A 38 15.93 1.06 -1.79
CA PHE A 38 16.93 1.62 -0.87
C PHE A 38 17.34 0.60 0.21
N PRO A 39 17.88 -0.58 -0.16
CA PRO A 39 18.29 -1.61 0.79
C PRO A 39 19.40 -1.15 1.74
N GLU A 40 20.16 -0.12 1.35
CA GLU A 40 21.24 0.47 2.13
C GLU A 40 20.76 1.36 3.28
N ILE A 41 19.50 1.79 3.26
CA ILE A 41 18.91 2.62 4.32
C ILE A 41 18.54 1.72 5.50
N VAL A 42 19.38 1.74 6.53
CA VAL A 42 19.27 0.92 7.72
C VAL A 42 19.31 1.77 8.99
N LYS A 43 18.67 1.28 10.03
CA LYS A 43 18.68 1.95 11.34
C LYS A 43 20.08 2.02 11.92
N ARG A 44 20.40 3.17 12.52
CA ARG A 44 21.69 3.41 13.17
C ARG A 44 21.49 3.97 14.59
N TYR A 45 22.42 3.64 15.47
CA TYR A 45 22.55 4.32 16.75
C TYR A 45 23.07 5.75 16.52
N ARG A 46 23.01 6.57 17.58
CA ARG A 46 23.55 7.96 17.55
C ARG A 46 25.05 8.03 17.24
N ASP A 47 25.78 6.98 17.56
CA ASP A 47 27.22 6.84 17.29
C ASP A 47 27.52 6.32 15.87
N GLY A 48 26.50 6.13 15.02
CA GLY A 48 26.61 5.69 13.63
C GLY A 48 26.65 4.18 13.43
N ARG A 49 26.76 3.37 14.49
CA ARG A 49 26.73 1.91 14.37
C ARG A 49 25.38 1.42 13.86
N VAL A 50 25.40 0.42 12.98
CA VAL A 50 24.20 -0.21 12.43
C VAL A 50 23.47 -1.01 13.50
N ILE A 51 22.17 -0.84 13.61
CA ILE A 51 21.30 -1.67 14.45
C ILE A 51 21.04 -2.97 13.74
N LEU A 52 21.31 -4.08 14.38
CA LEU A 52 21.07 -5.43 13.86
C LEU A 52 19.74 -5.99 14.38
N ASP A 53 19.07 -6.79 13.55
CA ASP A 53 17.90 -7.57 13.94
C ASP A 53 18.31 -8.82 14.77
N ARG A 54 17.31 -9.67 15.11
CA ARG A 54 17.56 -10.90 15.87
C ARG A 54 18.41 -11.93 15.12
N GLN A 55 18.44 -11.85 13.79
CA GLN A 55 19.23 -12.70 12.90
C GLN A 55 20.61 -12.11 12.56
N LYS A 56 20.97 -10.99 13.22
CA LYS A 56 22.21 -10.23 12.98
C LYS A 56 22.31 -9.57 11.60
N ASN A 57 21.18 -9.39 10.90
CA ASN A 57 21.13 -8.60 9.68
C ASN A 57 20.92 -7.11 10.01
N PRO A 58 21.38 -6.19 9.15
CA PRO A 58 21.04 -4.77 9.27
C PRO A 58 19.55 -4.54 9.36
N SER A 59 19.09 -3.90 10.44
CA SER A 59 17.67 -3.57 10.62
C SER A 59 17.26 -2.45 9.65
N ARG A 60 16.25 -2.69 8.83
CA ARG A 60 15.74 -1.71 7.86
C ARG A 60 15.20 -0.46 8.57
N ASP A 61 15.49 0.70 8.05
CA ASP A 61 14.78 1.93 8.40
C ASP A 61 13.57 2.11 7.46
N VAL A 62 12.52 1.40 7.82
CA VAL A 62 11.30 1.29 6.99
C VAL A 62 10.67 2.66 6.74
N GLY A 63 10.63 3.53 7.75
CA GLY A 63 10.05 4.87 7.63
C GLY A 63 10.80 5.71 6.59
N THR A 64 12.12 5.78 6.72
CA THR A 64 12.95 6.53 5.77
C THR A 64 12.89 5.95 4.37
N GLN A 65 12.91 4.62 4.22
CA GLN A 65 12.78 3.96 2.92
C GLN A 65 11.41 4.25 2.27
N TYR A 66 10.34 4.21 3.05
CA TYR A 66 8.96 4.49 2.63
C TYR A 66 8.83 5.92 2.10
N ILE A 67 9.22 6.88 2.94
CA ILE A 67 9.15 8.32 2.63
C ILE A 67 9.91 8.62 1.35
N ARG A 68 11.16 8.16 1.29
CA ARG A 68 12.01 8.41 0.14
C ARG A 68 11.45 7.80 -1.14
N TRP A 69 10.96 6.56 -1.09
CA TRP A 69 10.37 5.94 -2.27
C TRP A 69 9.12 6.69 -2.73
N PHE A 70 8.27 7.11 -1.79
CA PHE A 70 7.08 7.87 -2.13
C PHE A 70 7.44 9.16 -2.85
N ASP A 71 8.36 9.93 -2.29
CA ASP A 71 8.74 11.23 -2.85
C ASP A 71 9.43 11.10 -4.23
N GLU A 72 10.31 10.10 -4.40
CA GLU A 72 11.05 9.92 -5.65
C GLU A 72 10.21 9.26 -6.76
N TYR A 73 9.34 8.31 -6.43
CA TYR A 73 8.64 7.51 -7.45
C TYR A 73 7.13 7.73 -7.48
N ALA A 74 6.48 7.88 -6.35
CA ALA A 74 5.03 7.99 -6.26
C ALA A 74 4.52 9.42 -6.36
N GLY A 75 5.22 10.40 -5.81
CA GLY A 75 4.77 11.78 -5.66
C GLY A 75 4.24 12.41 -6.95
N LYS A 76 4.84 12.10 -8.11
CA LYS A 76 4.37 12.60 -9.41
C LYS A 76 2.93 12.19 -9.75
N PHE A 77 2.42 11.09 -9.21
CA PHE A 77 1.04 10.63 -9.40
C PHE A 77 0.06 11.32 -8.44
N PHE A 78 0.57 11.97 -7.41
CA PHE A 78 -0.20 12.65 -6.37
C PHE A 78 -0.25 14.16 -6.53
N LYS A 79 -0.07 14.66 -7.73
CA LYS A 79 -0.29 16.07 -8.08
C LYS A 79 -1.73 16.29 -8.53
N VAL A 80 -2.32 17.41 -8.16
CA VAL A 80 -3.65 17.82 -8.66
C VAL A 80 -3.55 18.20 -10.13
N SER A 81 -2.50 18.95 -10.48
CA SER A 81 -2.16 19.31 -11.85
C SER A 81 -0.72 18.90 -12.15
N PRO A 82 -0.39 18.48 -13.41
CA PRO A 82 0.98 18.23 -13.81
C PRO A 82 1.94 19.44 -13.63
N ARG A 83 1.37 20.63 -13.53
CA ARG A 83 2.13 21.89 -13.34
C ARG A 83 2.41 22.21 -11.87
N ASP A 84 1.79 21.48 -10.95
CA ASP A 84 2.00 21.74 -9.53
C ASP A 84 3.46 21.43 -9.15
N PRO A 85 4.09 22.29 -8.36
CA PRO A 85 5.49 22.12 -7.98
C PRO A 85 5.68 20.88 -7.08
N SER A 86 4.70 20.57 -6.24
CA SER A 86 4.75 19.47 -5.27
C SER A 86 3.48 18.61 -5.31
N PRO A 87 3.56 17.36 -4.84
CA PRO A 87 2.37 16.56 -4.61
C PRO A 87 1.53 17.15 -3.46
N TYR A 88 0.22 16.88 -3.46
CA TYR A 88 -0.67 17.31 -2.38
C TYR A 88 -0.48 16.54 -1.07
N ILE A 89 0.17 15.39 -1.14
CA ILE A 89 0.61 14.60 0.00
C ILE A 89 2.07 14.23 -0.18
N SER A 90 2.91 14.50 0.82
CA SER A 90 4.32 14.12 0.84
C SER A 90 4.49 12.69 1.31
N GLY A 91 5.68 12.11 1.12
CA GLY A 91 6.03 10.80 1.65
C GLY A 91 5.93 10.74 3.17
N GLU A 92 6.32 11.81 3.86
CA GLU A 92 6.22 11.90 5.33
C GLU A 92 4.76 11.83 5.79
N ARG A 93 3.87 12.59 5.16
CA ARG A 93 2.43 12.56 5.48
C ARG A 93 1.78 11.24 5.10
N CYS A 94 2.21 10.62 4.00
CA CYS A 94 1.75 9.29 3.62
C CYS A 94 2.22 8.22 4.63
N TRP A 95 3.46 8.34 5.13
CA TRP A 95 3.99 7.49 6.20
C TRP A 95 3.21 7.67 7.51
N GLN A 96 2.90 8.90 7.87
CA GLN A 96 2.07 9.22 9.02
C GLN A 96 0.70 8.55 8.88
N LEU A 97 -0.01 8.77 7.77
CA LEU A 97 -1.29 8.11 7.49
C LEU A 97 -1.20 6.58 7.63
N ARG A 98 -0.14 5.98 7.08
CA ARG A 98 0.11 4.53 7.20
C ARG A 98 0.23 4.09 8.66
N CYS A 99 1.04 4.79 9.45
CA CYS A 99 1.25 4.45 10.85
C CYS A 99 -0.05 4.51 11.65
N GLU A 100 -0.82 5.53 11.45
CA GLU A 100 -2.06 5.76 12.15
C GLU A 100 -3.15 4.78 11.74
N TYR A 101 -3.32 4.62 10.42
CA TYR A 101 -4.35 3.74 9.89
C TYR A 101 -4.10 2.27 10.23
N LEU A 102 -2.85 1.79 10.13
CA LEU A 102 -2.53 0.38 10.34
C LEU A 102 -2.27 0.01 11.79
N HIS A 103 -1.79 0.93 12.63
CA HIS A 103 -1.38 0.60 13.99
C HIS A 103 -2.28 1.14 15.09
N GLN A 104 -2.94 2.26 14.85
CA GLN A 104 -3.72 2.90 15.90
C GLN A 104 -5.23 2.80 15.68
N ASN A 105 -5.66 2.47 14.46
CA ASN A 105 -7.08 2.47 14.07
C ASN A 105 -7.83 3.74 14.49
N LYS A 106 -7.08 4.86 14.61
CA LYS A 106 -7.62 6.16 14.96
C LYS A 106 -7.97 6.89 13.67
N GLY A 107 -9.25 7.16 13.47
CA GLY A 107 -9.71 8.05 12.40
C GLY A 107 -9.39 9.52 12.67
N PHE A 108 -8.93 9.82 13.87
CA PHE A 108 -8.51 11.15 14.32
C PHE A 108 -7.22 11.01 15.10
N LEU A 109 -6.27 11.83 14.74
CA LEU A 109 -4.99 11.92 15.40
C LEU A 109 -5.01 13.03 16.43
N ASN A 110 -4.48 12.68 17.58
CA ASN A 110 -4.09 13.51 18.70
C ASN A 110 -4.82 14.86 18.84
N ASP A 111 -5.73 14.90 19.82
CA ASP A 111 -6.34 16.14 20.30
C ASP A 111 -5.37 17.08 21.02
N GLU A 112 -4.07 16.73 21.12
CA GLU A 112 -3.12 17.40 22.01
C GLU A 112 -1.85 17.97 21.35
N GLU A 113 -1.66 17.82 20.03
CA GLU A 113 -0.49 18.42 19.37
C GLU A 113 -0.84 19.67 18.58
N GLU A 114 -0.29 20.80 18.97
CA GLU A 114 -0.49 22.13 18.39
C GLU A 114 -0.05 22.25 16.92
N GLU A 115 0.69 21.25 16.39
CA GLU A 115 1.14 21.19 14.99
C GLU A 115 0.86 19.80 14.36
N GLY A 116 -0.40 19.38 14.35
CA GLY A 116 -0.82 18.08 13.86
C GLY A 116 -1.27 18.07 12.39
N THR A 117 -1.36 16.86 11.84
CA THR A 117 -2.08 16.59 10.59
C THR A 117 -3.32 15.78 10.90
N ARG A 118 -4.46 16.21 10.37
CA ARG A 118 -5.73 15.48 10.49
C ARG A 118 -6.11 14.94 9.12
N PHE A 119 -6.33 13.63 9.02
CA PHE A 119 -6.77 12.99 7.78
C PHE A 119 -8.28 12.76 7.78
N HIS A 120 -8.93 13.20 6.71
CA HIS A 120 -10.34 12.96 6.44
C HIS A 120 -10.47 11.97 5.28
N LEU A 121 -10.86 10.75 5.59
CA LEU A 121 -11.01 9.68 4.62
C LEU A 121 -12.46 9.65 4.12
N GLY A 122 -12.62 9.63 2.81
CA GLY A 122 -13.94 9.57 2.18
C GLY A 122 -13.92 8.73 0.92
N VAL A 123 -15.11 8.48 0.37
CA VAL A 123 -15.33 7.74 -0.86
C VAL A 123 -16.26 8.56 -1.73
N ASN A 124 -16.02 8.59 -3.04
CA ASN A 124 -16.80 9.38 -3.99
C ASN A 124 -16.86 10.87 -3.63
N CYS A 125 -15.74 11.41 -3.17
CA CYS A 125 -15.64 12.82 -2.77
C CYS A 125 -15.62 13.79 -3.98
N GLY A 126 -15.88 13.30 -5.18
CA GLY A 126 -15.87 14.07 -6.42
C GLY A 126 -14.46 14.44 -6.89
N THR A 127 -14.34 15.51 -7.66
CA THR A 127 -13.05 16.00 -8.17
C THR A 127 -12.21 16.71 -7.12
N SER A 128 -12.73 16.86 -5.91
CA SER A 128 -12.04 17.51 -4.78
C SER A 128 -11.02 16.57 -4.17
N LEU A 129 -10.03 16.20 -4.97
CA LEU A 129 -8.86 15.48 -4.51
C LEU A 129 -8.07 16.38 -3.57
N CYS A 130 -7.97 15.95 -2.33
CA CYS A 130 -6.99 16.43 -1.36
C CYS A 130 -6.64 17.91 -1.50
N GLN A 131 -7.57 18.76 -1.16
CA GLN A 131 -7.20 20.13 -0.86
C GLN A 131 -6.59 20.11 0.54
N LEU A 132 -5.35 20.59 0.61
CA LEU A 132 -4.83 21.16 1.83
C LEU A 132 -5.71 22.39 2.11
N ASP A 133 -6.71 22.22 2.93
CA ASP A 133 -7.53 23.35 3.34
C ASP A 133 -6.73 24.19 4.34
N SER A 134 -5.96 25.12 3.78
CA SER A 134 -5.13 26.04 4.57
C SER A 134 -5.94 27.18 5.18
N SER A 135 -7.23 27.24 4.92
CA SER A 135 -8.03 28.44 5.22
C SER A 135 -8.68 28.46 6.60
N SER A 136 -8.71 27.35 7.34
CA SER A 136 -9.33 27.26 8.67
C SER A 136 -8.35 27.26 9.84
N ARG A 137 -7.16 27.78 9.66
CA ARG A 137 -6.10 27.71 10.67
C ARG A 137 -6.25 28.73 11.78
N GLN A 138 -7.08 28.45 12.74
CA GLN A 138 -6.94 29.06 14.06
C GLN A 138 -6.13 28.17 15.04
N ASP A 139 -5.94 26.89 14.71
CA ASP A 139 -5.36 25.88 15.60
C ASP A 139 -4.01 25.30 15.14
N GLY A 140 -3.44 25.74 14.01
CA GLY A 140 -2.15 25.20 13.50
C GLY A 140 -2.24 23.81 12.87
N VAL A 141 -3.40 23.16 12.89
CA VAL A 141 -3.63 21.83 12.33
C VAL A 141 -3.79 21.89 10.81
N THR A 142 -3.18 20.95 10.09
CA THR A 142 -3.37 20.79 8.65
C THR A 142 -4.38 19.69 8.36
N ASP A 143 -5.50 20.03 7.77
CA ASP A 143 -6.50 19.05 7.32
C ASP A 143 -6.17 18.53 5.92
N ILE A 144 -6.10 17.20 5.77
CA ILE A 144 -5.90 16.52 4.49
C ILE A 144 -7.11 15.65 4.21
N ARG A 145 -7.82 15.94 3.14
CA ARG A 145 -8.93 15.09 2.66
C ARG A 145 -8.42 14.11 1.63
N ILE A 146 -8.78 12.84 1.79
CA ILE A 146 -8.35 11.75 0.92
C ILE A 146 -9.59 11.03 0.39
N ASP A 147 -9.76 11.02 -0.92
CA ASP A 147 -10.64 10.07 -1.57
C ASP A 147 -9.90 8.74 -1.67
N ILE A 148 -10.42 7.71 -0.99
CA ILE A 148 -9.75 6.41 -0.84
C ILE A 148 -9.56 5.74 -2.20
N GLU A 149 -10.58 5.76 -3.06
CA GLU A 149 -10.49 5.14 -4.37
C GLU A 149 -9.36 5.75 -5.19
N GLN A 150 -9.36 7.07 -5.30
CA GLN A 150 -8.36 7.75 -6.10
C GLN A 150 -6.95 7.62 -5.52
N PHE A 151 -6.83 7.69 -4.19
CA PHE A 151 -5.55 7.44 -3.53
C PHE A 151 -5.01 6.06 -3.85
N CYS A 152 -5.84 5.02 -3.69
CA CYS A 152 -5.45 3.64 -3.96
C CYS A 152 -5.10 3.42 -5.43
N ARG A 153 -5.90 3.94 -6.38
CA ARG A 153 -5.61 3.82 -7.82
C ARG A 153 -4.27 4.49 -8.19
N ARG A 154 -3.99 5.67 -7.65
CA ARG A 154 -2.71 6.36 -7.87
C ARG A 154 -1.53 5.61 -7.25
N MET A 155 -1.72 5.02 -6.08
CA MET A 155 -0.70 4.19 -5.45
C MET A 155 -0.41 2.94 -6.27
N CYS A 156 -1.44 2.26 -6.79
CA CYS A 156 -1.29 1.12 -7.70
C CYS A 156 -0.53 1.52 -8.98
N GLN A 157 -0.88 2.66 -9.56
CA GLN A 157 -0.20 3.17 -10.75
C GLN A 157 1.28 3.46 -10.48
N ALA A 158 1.60 4.08 -9.34
CA ALA A 158 2.97 4.35 -8.92
C ALA A 158 3.76 3.05 -8.72
N ALA A 159 3.17 2.08 -8.01
CA ALA A 159 3.78 0.79 -7.73
C ALA A 159 4.04 -0.02 -9.01
N ARG A 160 3.08 -0.07 -9.95
CA ARG A 160 3.27 -0.71 -11.27
C ARG A 160 4.34 -0.01 -12.08
N SER A 161 4.32 1.33 -12.14
CA SER A 161 5.32 2.11 -12.85
C SER A 161 6.73 1.84 -12.33
N TYR A 162 6.89 1.81 -11.01
CA TYR A 162 8.17 1.46 -10.37
C TYR A 162 8.58 0.03 -10.69
N TYR A 163 7.68 -0.95 -10.51
CA TYR A 163 7.96 -2.35 -10.83
C TYR A 163 8.47 -2.51 -12.25
N HIS A 164 7.76 -1.98 -13.24
CA HIS A 164 8.16 -2.10 -14.65
C HIS A 164 9.49 -1.42 -14.98
N SER A 165 9.85 -0.38 -14.25
CA SER A 165 11.13 0.31 -14.48
C SER A 165 12.35 -0.45 -13.94
N VAL A 166 12.15 -1.35 -12.93
CA VAL A 166 13.28 -1.96 -12.21
C VAL A 166 13.19 -3.48 -12.04
N TYR A 167 12.13 -4.14 -12.51
CA TYR A 167 11.88 -5.56 -12.20
C TYR A 167 12.99 -6.50 -12.69
N GLN A 168 13.71 -6.14 -13.75
CA GLN A 168 14.84 -6.92 -14.26
C GLN A 168 16.09 -6.83 -13.37
N GLU A 169 16.25 -5.71 -12.66
CA GLU A 169 17.42 -5.42 -11.84
C GLU A 169 17.19 -5.69 -10.36
N LYS A 170 15.94 -5.64 -9.91
CA LYS A 170 15.56 -5.71 -8.50
C LYS A 170 14.85 -7.00 -8.13
N LYS A 171 15.10 -7.47 -6.91
CA LYS A 171 14.63 -8.78 -6.44
C LYS A 171 13.23 -8.69 -5.82
N PHE A 172 12.20 -8.47 -6.63
CA PHE A 172 10.81 -8.47 -6.17
C PHE A 172 10.33 -9.82 -5.63
N GLN A 173 10.93 -10.92 -6.07
CA GLN A 173 10.60 -12.25 -5.58
C GLN A 173 10.80 -12.43 -4.07
N LEU A 174 11.64 -11.62 -3.43
CA LEU A 174 11.82 -11.64 -1.97
C LEU A 174 10.54 -11.26 -1.20
N TYR A 175 9.59 -10.64 -1.87
CA TYR A 175 8.32 -10.18 -1.31
C TYR A 175 7.13 -11.02 -1.78
N ASN A 176 7.39 -12.10 -2.48
CA ASN A 176 6.35 -13.04 -2.84
C ASN A 176 5.94 -13.84 -1.60
N THR A 177 4.65 -13.92 -1.36
CA THR A 177 4.12 -14.74 -0.29
C THR A 177 4.02 -16.18 -0.77
N PRO A 178 4.60 -17.16 -0.07
CA PRO A 178 4.54 -18.54 -0.44
C PRO A 178 3.15 -19.15 -0.10
N VAL A 179 2.12 -18.70 -0.82
CA VAL A 179 0.77 -19.28 -0.65
C VAL A 179 0.75 -20.76 -0.99
N LEU A 180 1.74 -21.21 -1.77
CA LEU A 180 1.92 -22.63 -2.08
C LEU A 180 2.14 -23.48 -0.84
N ASP A 181 2.85 -22.99 0.16
CA ASP A 181 3.05 -23.73 1.42
C ASP A 181 1.73 -23.99 2.13
N PHE A 182 0.82 -23.02 2.08
CA PHE A 182 -0.52 -23.18 2.64
C PHE A 182 -1.35 -24.20 1.85
N ILE A 183 -1.20 -24.24 0.54
CA ILE A 183 -1.87 -25.19 -0.34
C ILE A 183 -1.30 -26.59 -0.14
N GLU A 184 0.00 -26.71 -0.07
CA GLU A 184 0.69 -27.99 0.15
C GLU A 184 0.37 -28.55 1.54
N SER A 185 0.42 -27.75 2.57
CA SER A 185 0.06 -28.14 3.94
C SER A 185 -1.41 -28.55 4.08
N GLY A 186 -2.28 -27.93 3.30
CA GLY A 186 -3.72 -28.24 3.23
C GLY A 186 -4.08 -29.38 2.29
N GLN A 187 -3.09 -30.06 1.71
CA GLN A 187 -3.29 -31.13 0.71
C GLN A 187 -4.10 -30.69 -0.52
N ARG A 188 -4.22 -29.41 -0.78
CA ARG A 188 -4.89 -28.90 -1.98
C ARG A 188 -3.98 -29.06 -3.18
N LYS A 189 -4.51 -29.59 -4.26
CA LYS A 189 -3.77 -29.71 -5.51
C LYS A 189 -3.54 -28.34 -6.14
N LYS A 190 -2.36 -28.15 -6.71
CA LYS A 190 -1.98 -26.92 -7.42
C LYS A 190 -2.98 -26.54 -8.52
N ALA A 191 -3.64 -27.54 -9.11
CA ALA A 191 -4.69 -27.36 -10.10
C ALA A 191 -5.94 -26.65 -9.54
N ASP A 192 -6.30 -26.92 -8.28
CA ASP A 192 -7.49 -26.32 -7.67
C ASP A 192 -7.32 -24.80 -7.45
N PHE A 193 -6.09 -24.40 -7.15
CA PHE A 193 -5.76 -22.98 -7.01
C PHE A 193 -5.73 -22.25 -8.35
N LEU A 194 -5.20 -22.89 -9.40
CA LEU A 194 -5.21 -22.34 -10.76
C LEU A 194 -6.63 -22.15 -11.28
N VAL A 195 -7.53 -23.08 -10.98
CA VAL A 195 -8.95 -22.97 -11.36
C VAL A 195 -9.62 -21.78 -10.65
N VAL A 196 -9.31 -21.53 -9.38
CA VAL A 196 -9.84 -20.38 -8.65
C VAL A 196 -9.37 -19.04 -9.25
N ILE A 197 -8.11 -18.98 -9.71
CA ILE A 197 -7.59 -17.77 -10.37
C ILE A 197 -8.17 -17.61 -11.79
N LEU A 198 -8.25 -18.70 -12.55
CA LEU A 198 -8.75 -18.66 -13.94
C LEU A 198 -10.27 -18.42 -14.04
N CYS A 199 -11.04 -18.86 -13.04
CA CYS A 199 -12.48 -18.57 -12.97
C CYS A 199 -12.79 -17.10 -12.66
N ARG A 200 -11.80 -16.28 -12.35
CA ARG A 200 -11.96 -14.85 -12.08
C ARG A 200 -11.94 -14.00 -13.34
N ASP A 201 -11.59 -14.58 -14.49
CA ASP A 201 -11.69 -13.89 -15.76
C ASP A 201 -13.15 -13.82 -16.22
N GLU A 202 -13.67 -12.60 -16.26
CA GLU A 202 -14.79 -12.08 -17.02
C GLU A 202 -16.23 -12.29 -16.56
N GLU A 203 -16.59 -13.24 -15.72
CA GLU A 203 -17.99 -13.37 -15.29
C GLU A 203 -18.18 -13.50 -13.78
N TYR A 204 -18.29 -12.37 -13.10
CA TYR A 204 -18.96 -12.21 -11.81
C TYR A 204 -18.41 -12.93 -10.58
N GLY A 205 -18.19 -12.21 -9.52
CA GLY A 205 -17.83 -12.69 -8.19
C GLY A 205 -18.76 -13.80 -7.63
N ARG A 206 -19.96 -13.97 -8.16
CA ARG A 206 -20.83 -15.11 -7.89
C ARG A 206 -20.39 -16.41 -8.58
N GLY A 207 -19.73 -16.33 -9.72
CA GLY A 207 -19.21 -17.50 -10.44
C GLY A 207 -18.08 -18.18 -9.68
N LEU A 208 -17.26 -17.43 -8.98
CA LEU A 208 -16.14 -17.94 -8.21
C LEU A 208 -16.59 -18.87 -7.06
N TYR A 209 -17.62 -18.45 -6.31
CA TYR A 209 -18.18 -19.27 -5.24
C TYR A 209 -18.86 -20.56 -5.75
N GLN A 210 -19.51 -20.49 -6.91
CA GLN A 210 -20.12 -21.66 -7.52
C GLN A 210 -19.10 -22.63 -8.10
N ALA A 211 -17.98 -22.14 -8.65
CA ALA A 211 -16.92 -22.98 -9.19
C ALA A 211 -16.16 -23.74 -8.09
N VAL A 212 -15.85 -23.06 -6.97
CA VAL A 212 -15.19 -23.69 -5.81
C VAL A 212 -16.06 -24.78 -5.18
N ASN A 213 -17.39 -24.58 -5.15
CA ASN A 213 -18.32 -25.58 -4.61
C ASN A 213 -18.61 -26.75 -5.56
N ARG A 214 -18.18 -26.69 -6.83
CA ARG A 214 -18.39 -27.76 -7.81
C ARG A 214 -17.17 -28.67 -8.00
N ILE A 215 -16.03 -28.34 -7.39
CA ILE A 215 -14.86 -29.22 -7.43
C ILE A 215 -15.08 -30.33 -6.40
N PRO A 216 -15.30 -31.58 -6.80
CA PRO A 216 -15.47 -32.68 -5.85
C PRO A 216 -14.18 -32.84 -5.07
N VAL A 217 -14.25 -32.68 -3.77
CA VAL A 217 -13.18 -33.06 -2.84
C VAL A 217 -13.14 -34.59 -2.84
N HIS A 218 -12.32 -35.15 -3.73
CA HIS A 218 -11.97 -36.56 -3.59
C HIS A 218 -10.96 -36.68 -2.45
N ILE A 219 -11.46 -37.20 -1.35
CA ILE A 219 -10.67 -37.63 -0.19
C ILE A 219 -9.78 -38.82 -0.58
#